data_8b255df015bc240cf89775961c041306
#
_entry.id   8b255df015bc240cf89775961c041306
#
_cell.length_a   1.000
_cell.length_b   1.000
_cell.length_c   1.000
_cell.angle_alpha   90.00
_cell.angle_beta   90.00
_cell.angle_gamma   90.00
#
_symmetry.space_group_name_H-M   'P 1'
#
loop_
_entity.id
_entity.type
_entity.pdbx_description
1 polymer ?
#
loop_
_entity_poly.entity_id
_entity_poly.type
_entity_poly.pdbx_seq_one_letter_code
_entity_poly.pdbx_strand_id
1 'polypeptide(L)'
;GVELAGVNELAGDQWSECIEPGGRTIYRRGGQAQEGRLEIRPDGRACFNYPPDTYHSCFAVTREGENYRFDSFVTHTVRRNVRDCGSVNDAFVRLGASS
;
A
#
# COMPACT_ATOMS: atom_id res chain seq x y z
N GLY A 1 7.50 -2.14 -9.10
CA GLY A 1 6.68 -1.76 -7.97
C GLY A 1 6.22 -0.32 -8.02
N VAL A 2 5.28 -0.03 -7.20
CA VAL A 2 4.68 1.31 -7.11
C VAL A 2 4.44 1.67 -5.66
N GLU A 3 4.37 2.97 -5.39
CA GLU A 3 3.84 3.48 -4.12
C GLU A 3 2.56 4.23 -4.41
N LEU A 4 1.50 3.84 -3.72
CA LEU A 4 0.16 4.41 -3.86
C LEU A 4 -0.19 5.17 -2.61
N ALA A 5 -1.01 6.23 -2.77
CA ALA A 5 -1.49 7.01 -1.64
C ALA A 5 -2.99 7.23 -1.76
N GLY A 6 -3.65 7.35 -0.64
CA GLY A 6 -5.07 7.63 -0.57
C GLY A 6 -5.43 8.38 0.69
N VAL A 7 -6.72 8.69 0.82
CA VAL A 7 -7.26 9.36 1.99
C VAL A 7 -8.36 8.48 2.56
N ASN A 8 -8.34 8.27 3.87
CA ASN A 8 -9.44 7.63 4.56
C ASN A 8 -10.57 8.66 4.68
N GLU A 9 -11.66 8.45 3.95
CA GLU A 9 -12.75 9.42 3.87
C GLU A 9 -13.47 9.61 5.20
N LEU A 10 -13.51 8.57 6.02
CA LEU A 10 -14.20 8.66 7.32
C LEU A 10 -13.37 9.42 8.35
N ALA A 11 -12.06 9.16 8.39
CA ALA A 11 -11.18 9.78 9.38
C ALA A 11 -10.46 11.02 8.84
N GLY A 12 -10.40 11.19 7.51
CA GLY A 12 -9.75 12.33 6.88
C GLY A 12 -8.23 12.24 6.83
N ASP A 13 -7.64 11.15 7.32
CA ASP A 13 -6.19 11.00 7.34
C ASP A 13 -5.67 10.32 6.07
N GLN A 14 -4.41 10.58 5.76
CA GLN A 14 -3.74 10.02 4.59
C GLN A 14 -3.08 8.69 4.92
N TRP A 15 -2.99 7.83 3.91
CA TRP A 15 -2.27 6.58 3.99
C TRP A 15 -1.47 6.35 2.71
N SER A 16 -0.49 5.47 2.78
CA SER A 16 0.25 5.05 1.60
C SER A 16 0.54 3.55 1.66
N GLU A 17 0.71 2.97 0.48
CA GLU A 17 1.06 1.55 0.33
C GLU A 17 2.20 1.46 -0.67
N CYS A 18 3.37 1.03 -0.21
CA CYS A 18 4.50 0.75 -1.08
C CYS A 18 4.47 -0.72 -1.46
N ILE A 19 4.55 -1.02 -2.75
CA ILE A 19 4.44 -2.38 -3.26
C ILE A 19 5.69 -2.71 -4.07
N GLU A 20 6.44 -3.72 -3.62
CA GLU A 20 7.62 -4.20 -4.34
C GLU A 20 7.22 -5.17 -5.46
N PRO A 21 8.08 -5.35 -6.48
CA PRO A 21 7.77 -6.26 -7.59
C PRO A 21 7.45 -7.69 -7.15
N GLY A 22 8.07 -8.16 -6.06
CA GLY A 22 7.85 -9.51 -5.56
C GLY A 22 6.59 -9.67 -4.72
N GLY A 23 5.84 -8.58 -4.47
CA GLY A 23 4.60 -8.62 -3.71
C GLY A 23 4.70 -8.22 -2.25
N ARG A 24 5.92 -7.95 -1.75
CA ARG A 24 6.06 -7.41 -0.40
C ARG A 24 5.54 -5.99 -0.38
N THR A 25 4.79 -5.63 0.65
CA THR A 25 4.22 -4.28 0.78
C THR A 25 4.53 -3.69 2.15
N ILE A 26 4.52 -2.34 2.20
CA ILE A 26 4.52 -1.62 3.46
C ILE A 26 3.39 -0.60 3.43
N TYR A 27 2.47 -0.75 4.36
CA TYR A 27 1.34 0.16 4.55
C TYR A 27 1.69 1.15 5.65
N ARG A 28 1.48 2.44 5.38
CA ARG A 28 1.77 3.52 6.34
C ARG A 28 0.54 4.37 6.56
N ARG A 29 0.21 4.61 7.82
CA ARG A 29 -0.90 5.46 8.21
C ARG A 29 -0.67 5.97 9.63
N GLY A 30 -0.84 7.29 9.82
CA GLY A 30 -0.81 7.87 11.16
C GLY A 30 0.49 7.65 11.92
N GLY A 31 1.64 7.66 11.25
CA GLY A 31 2.93 7.44 11.89
C GLY A 31 3.26 5.98 12.16
N GLN A 32 2.38 5.06 11.74
CA GLN A 32 2.60 3.62 11.87
C GLN A 32 2.87 3.00 10.52
N ALA A 33 3.63 1.91 10.52
CA ALA A 33 3.92 1.14 9.31
C ALA A 33 3.71 -0.33 9.59
N GLN A 34 3.17 -1.04 8.59
CA GLN A 34 2.89 -2.46 8.70
C GLN A 34 3.33 -3.16 7.42
N GLU A 35 4.12 -4.22 7.57
CA GLU A 35 4.56 -5.01 6.43
C GLU A 35 3.51 -6.06 6.10
N GLY A 36 3.28 -6.25 4.80
CA GLY A 36 2.34 -7.24 4.31
C GLY A 36 2.79 -7.82 2.99
N ARG A 37 1.87 -8.52 2.35
CA ARG A 37 2.09 -9.12 1.04
C ARG A 37 0.87 -8.93 0.17
N LEU A 38 1.16 -8.65 -1.10
CA LEU A 38 0.15 -8.59 -2.16
C LEU A 38 0.27 -9.85 -3.01
N GLU A 39 -0.86 -10.48 -3.27
CA GLU A 39 -0.98 -11.60 -4.19
C GLU A 39 -2.03 -11.26 -5.24
N ILE A 40 -1.69 -11.42 -6.51
CA ILE A 40 -2.67 -11.31 -7.60
C ILE A 40 -3.23 -12.69 -7.85
N ARG A 41 -4.52 -12.85 -7.66
CA ARG A 41 -5.20 -14.13 -7.79
C ARG A 41 -5.52 -14.46 -9.26
N PRO A 42 -5.80 -15.73 -9.58
CA PRO A 42 -6.13 -16.13 -10.96
C PRO A 42 -7.32 -15.38 -11.56
N ASP A 43 -8.26 -14.91 -10.71
CA ASP A 43 -9.39 -14.10 -11.17
C ASP A 43 -9.04 -12.62 -11.36
N GLY A 44 -7.76 -12.25 -11.16
CA GLY A 44 -7.29 -10.89 -11.35
C GLY A 44 -7.41 -10.00 -10.13
N ARG A 45 -7.94 -10.49 -9.01
CA ARG A 45 -8.09 -9.68 -7.80
C ARG A 45 -6.76 -9.52 -7.09
N ALA A 46 -6.55 -8.34 -6.52
CA ALA A 46 -5.39 -8.03 -5.68
C ALA A 46 -5.77 -8.27 -4.23
N CYS A 47 -5.07 -9.18 -3.57
CA CYS A 47 -5.37 -9.58 -2.19
C CYS A 47 -4.19 -9.23 -1.30
N PHE A 48 -4.45 -8.44 -0.26
CA PHE A 48 -3.45 -8.00 0.70
C PHE A 48 -3.61 -8.77 2.00
N ASN A 49 -2.48 -9.15 2.58
CA ASN A 49 -2.46 -9.81 3.88
C ASN A 49 -1.34 -9.18 4.73
N TYR A 50 -1.65 -8.86 5.96
CA TYR A 50 -0.72 -8.22 6.89
C TYR A 50 -0.55 -9.12 8.12
N PRO A 51 0.44 -10.02 8.13
CA PRO A 51 0.66 -10.87 9.31
C PRO A 51 0.86 -10.03 10.58
N PRO A 52 0.40 -10.48 11.74
CA PRO A 52 -0.13 -11.82 12.01
C PRO A 52 -1.60 -12.05 11.62
N ASP A 53 -2.26 -11.09 10.97
CA ASP A 53 -3.64 -11.27 10.53
C ASP A 53 -3.73 -12.45 9.55
N THR A 54 -4.80 -13.22 9.66
CA THR A 54 -5.01 -14.41 8.81
C THR A 54 -5.96 -14.15 7.66
N TYR A 55 -6.68 -13.05 7.68
CA TYR A 55 -7.60 -12.71 6.60
C TYR A 55 -6.88 -11.97 5.45
N HIS A 56 -7.50 -11.99 4.28
CA HIS A 56 -7.03 -11.29 3.10
C HIS A 56 -8.05 -10.24 2.69
N SER A 57 -7.58 -9.03 2.39
CA SER A 57 -8.41 -7.98 1.83
C SER A 57 -8.22 -7.99 0.32
N CYS A 58 -9.26 -8.39 -0.41
CA CYS A 58 -9.20 -8.57 -1.85
C CYS A 58 -10.02 -7.51 -2.58
N PHE A 59 -9.45 -6.99 -3.67
CA PHE A 59 -10.05 -5.89 -4.43
C PHE A 59 -9.98 -6.19 -5.92
N ALA A 60 -11.02 -5.82 -6.65
CA ALA A 60 -10.94 -5.70 -8.09
C ALA A 60 -10.20 -4.40 -8.39
N VAL A 61 -9.15 -4.48 -9.21
CA VAL A 61 -8.29 -3.34 -9.50
C VAL A 61 -8.37 -3.00 -10.96
N THR A 62 -8.58 -1.71 -11.27
CA THR A 62 -8.52 -1.19 -12.62
C THR A 62 -7.59 -0.01 -12.66
N ARG A 63 -6.93 0.18 -13.81
CA ARG A 63 -6.05 1.33 -14.02
C ARG A 63 -6.87 2.47 -14.59
N GLU A 64 -6.70 3.67 -14.00
CA GLU A 64 -7.32 4.90 -14.49
C GLU A 64 -6.21 5.93 -14.75
N GLY A 65 -5.71 5.97 -16.00
CA GLY A 65 -4.56 6.79 -16.33
C GLY A 65 -3.33 6.34 -15.57
N GLU A 66 -2.81 7.21 -14.70
CA GLU A 66 -1.66 6.90 -13.86
C GLU A 66 -2.04 6.42 -12.46
N ASN A 67 -3.34 6.35 -12.19
CA ASN A 67 -3.87 5.97 -10.90
C ASN A 67 -4.51 4.59 -10.97
N TYR A 68 -4.88 4.07 -9.81
CA TYR A 68 -5.52 2.75 -9.70
C TYR A 68 -6.79 2.87 -8.87
N ARG A 69 -7.84 2.23 -9.36
CA ARG A 69 -9.10 2.10 -8.63
C ARG A 69 -9.15 0.70 -8.00
N PHE A 70 -9.40 0.67 -6.70
CA PHE A 70 -9.59 -0.57 -5.94
C PHE A 70 -11.05 -0.62 -5.53
N ASP A 71 -11.86 -1.41 -6.24
CA ASP A 71 -13.31 -1.47 -6.03
C ASP A 71 -13.91 -0.05 -6.06
N SER A 72 -14.23 0.52 -4.91
CA SER A 72 -14.94 1.79 -4.81
C SER A 72 -14.02 3.00 -4.59
N PHE A 73 -12.72 2.82 -4.37
CA PHE A 73 -11.85 3.96 -4.08
C PHE A 73 -10.68 4.06 -5.06
N VAL A 74 -10.24 5.29 -5.30
CA VAL A 74 -9.12 5.57 -6.20
C VAL A 74 -7.88 5.91 -5.40
N THR A 75 -6.75 5.35 -5.81
CA THR A 75 -5.45 5.68 -5.25
C THR A 75 -4.65 6.50 -6.24
N HIS A 76 -3.74 7.32 -5.73
CA HIS A 76 -2.81 8.09 -6.53
C HIS A 76 -1.44 7.44 -6.51
N THR A 77 -0.80 7.32 -7.67
CA THR A 77 0.55 6.81 -7.76
C THR A 77 1.52 7.93 -7.42
N VAL A 78 2.27 7.78 -6.33
CA VAL A 78 3.24 8.79 -5.88
C VAL A 78 4.66 8.45 -6.25
N ARG A 79 4.98 7.15 -6.44
CA ARG A 79 6.28 6.72 -6.94
C ARG A 79 6.11 5.52 -7.87
N ARG A 80 6.99 5.47 -8.89
CA ARG A 80 7.04 4.35 -9.85
C ARG A 80 8.40 3.70 -9.81
N ASN A 81 8.48 2.49 -10.36
CA ASN A 81 9.74 1.74 -10.45
C ASN A 81 10.37 1.52 -9.08
N VAL A 82 9.54 1.34 -8.07
CA VAL A 82 10.00 1.05 -6.72
C VAL A 82 10.55 -0.38 -6.70
N ARG A 83 11.76 -0.56 -6.19
CA ARG A 83 12.38 -1.88 -6.06
C ARG A 83 12.38 -2.36 -4.63
N ASP A 84 12.51 -1.43 -3.69
CA ASP A 84 12.64 -1.74 -2.27
C ASP A 84 11.85 -0.70 -1.48
N CYS A 85 10.91 -1.17 -0.68
CA CYS A 85 10.08 -0.30 0.16
C CYS A 85 10.74 0.01 1.51
N GLY A 86 11.92 -0.54 1.78
CA GLY A 86 12.55 -0.39 3.08
C GLY A 86 11.93 -1.31 4.11
N SER A 87 12.00 -0.90 5.36
CA SER A 87 11.40 -1.65 6.47
C SER A 87 10.43 -0.76 7.25
N VAL A 88 9.63 -1.38 8.11
CA VAL A 88 8.75 -0.62 9.01
C VAL A 88 9.55 0.27 9.94
N ASN A 89 10.75 -0.18 10.33
CA ASN A 89 11.64 0.60 11.19
C ASN A 89 12.21 1.81 10.45
N ASP A 90 12.54 1.66 9.16
CA ASP A 90 13.03 2.76 8.35
C ASP A 90 11.99 3.87 8.25
N ALA A 91 10.73 3.52 8.05
CA ALA A 91 9.65 4.49 8.01
C ALA A 91 9.56 5.27 9.32
N PHE A 92 9.73 4.59 10.43
CA PHE A 92 9.70 5.19 11.77
C PHE A 92 10.87 6.15 11.96
N VAL A 93 12.06 5.73 11.55
CA VAL A 93 13.27 6.56 11.65
C VAL A 93 13.12 7.83 10.83
N ARG A 94 12.58 7.73 9.63
CA ARG A 94 12.36 8.91 8.77
C ARG A 94 11.41 9.91 9.42
N LEU A 95 10.34 9.44 10.02
CA LEU A 95 9.41 10.31 10.74
C LEU A 95 10.08 11.00 11.90
N GLY A 96 10.92 10.27 12.65
CA GLY A 96 11.71 10.85 13.73
C GLY A 96 12.73 11.86 13.23
N ALA A 97 13.39 11.58 12.12
CA ALA A 97 14.42 12.45 11.55
C ALA A 97 13.84 13.75 10.99
N SER A 98 12.61 13.71 10.50
CA SER A 98 11.97 14.90 9.93
C SER A 98 11.33 15.80 10.99
N SER A 99 11.27 15.35 12.22
CA SER A 99 10.77 16.14 13.32
C SER A 99 11.92 16.84 14.06
#